data_5007f72d0d94f6428a6a265da1cb641e
#
_entry.id   5007f72d0d94f6428a6a265da1cb641e
#
_cell.length_a   1.000
_cell.length_b   1.000
_cell.length_c   1.000
_cell.angle_alpha   90.00
_cell.angle_beta   90.00
_cell.angle_gamma   90.00
#
_symmetry.space_group_name_H-M   'P 1'
#
loop_
_entity.id
_entity.type
_entity.pdbx_description
1 polymer ?
#
loop_
_entity_poly.entity_id
_entity_poly.type
_entity_poly.pdbx_seq_one_letter_code
_entity_poly.pdbx_strand_id
1 'polypeptide(L)'
;MAVKYFAYGSNLDLLQMKGRCPSSELISKGSLSGYRLTFNRYSTGWGGGVADVIKDQGSEVWGLVFELSDTDLKRLDGYEGCYEDQASLYERWKAVIDTPDGQVCDVWIYTVVEKQKFVQPTAEYLQIIRDAAARWNFPQTFQRALELPSARTGAEV
;
A
#
# COMPACT_ATOMS: atom_id res chain seq x y z
N MET A 1 -10.40 -20.32 1.62
CA MET A 1 -11.35 -19.23 1.38
C MET A 1 -10.61 -18.01 0.85
N ALA A 2 -11.26 -17.26 -0.01
CA ALA A 2 -10.62 -16.08 -0.59
C ALA A 2 -10.83 -14.84 0.28
N VAL A 3 -9.82 -14.01 0.35
CA VAL A 3 -9.86 -12.72 1.07
C VAL A 3 -9.42 -11.62 0.12
N LYS A 4 -9.69 -10.37 0.48
CA LYS A 4 -9.30 -9.23 -0.33
C LYS A 4 -8.21 -8.44 0.38
N TYR A 5 -7.30 -7.88 -0.42
CA TYR A 5 -6.13 -7.15 0.06
C TYR A 5 -5.90 -5.92 -0.81
N PHE A 6 -5.58 -4.80 -0.18
CA PHE A 6 -5.31 -3.53 -0.85
C PHE A 6 -3.81 -3.23 -0.82
N ALA A 7 -3.21 -3.15 -2.00
CA ALA A 7 -1.79 -2.83 -2.16
C ALA A 7 -1.63 -1.37 -2.55
N TYR A 8 -0.75 -0.65 -1.85
CA TYR A 8 -0.48 0.75 -2.19
C TYR A 8 1.02 1.06 -2.23
N GLY A 9 1.86 0.08 -1.96
CA GLY A 9 3.32 0.21 -1.98
C GLY A 9 3.98 -0.73 -2.97
N SER A 10 5.00 -1.47 -2.53
CA SER A 10 5.79 -2.31 -3.45
C SER A 10 4.97 -3.43 -4.11
N ASN A 11 3.90 -3.89 -3.48
CA ASN A 11 3.06 -4.93 -4.07
C ASN A 11 2.22 -4.44 -5.25
N LEU A 12 2.30 -3.16 -5.58
CA LEU A 12 1.78 -2.65 -6.84
C LEU A 12 2.56 -3.20 -8.03
N ASP A 13 3.77 -3.72 -7.79
CA ASP A 13 4.52 -4.46 -8.79
C ASP A 13 3.87 -5.85 -8.91
N LEU A 14 3.21 -6.10 -10.05
CA LEU A 14 2.44 -7.31 -10.24
C LEU A 14 3.29 -8.58 -10.23
N LEU A 15 4.55 -8.48 -10.68
CA LEU A 15 5.46 -9.62 -10.63
C LEU A 15 5.81 -9.97 -9.19
N GLN A 16 6.11 -8.97 -8.38
CA GLN A 16 6.39 -9.18 -6.97
C GLN A 16 5.18 -9.75 -6.25
N MET A 17 4.00 -9.16 -6.49
CA MET A 17 2.78 -9.62 -5.86
C MET A 17 2.48 -11.08 -6.20
N LYS A 18 2.62 -11.46 -7.47
CA LYS A 18 2.38 -12.83 -7.91
C LYS A 18 3.39 -13.80 -7.32
N GLY A 19 4.64 -13.36 -7.18
CA GLY A 19 5.69 -14.17 -6.57
C GLY A 19 5.44 -14.42 -5.09
N ARG A 20 4.96 -13.41 -4.37
CA ARG A 20 4.64 -13.54 -2.93
C ARG A 20 3.36 -14.33 -2.69
N CYS A 21 2.36 -14.10 -3.54
CA CYS A 21 1.04 -14.70 -3.40
C CYS A 21 0.60 -15.30 -4.74
N PRO A 22 1.00 -16.55 -5.04
CA PRO A 22 0.67 -17.17 -6.34
C PRO A 22 -0.83 -17.23 -6.65
N SER A 23 -1.68 -17.27 -5.63
CA SER A 23 -3.13 -17.30 -5.83
C SER A 23 -3.72 -15.93 -6.13
N SER A 24 -2.94 -14.85 -6.01
CA SER A 24 -3.48 -13.50 -6.13
C SER A 24 -4.05 -13.22 -7.50
N GLU A 25 -5.20 -12.54 -7.52
CA GLU A 25 -5.84 -12.07 -8.73
C GLU A 25 -6.21 -10.61 -8.55
N LEU A 26 -5.87 -9.79 -9.54
CA LEU A 26 -6.20 -8.39 -9.51
C LEU A 26 -7.69 -8.21 -9.78
N ILE A 27 -8.38 -7.54 -8.84
CA ILE A 27 -9.83 -7.28 -8.96
C ILE A 27 -10.07 -5.93 -9.63
N SER A 28 -9.50 -4.86 -9.06
CA SER A 28 -9.69 -3.51 -9.59
C SER A 28 -8.76 -2.54 -8.90
N LYS A 29 -8.70 -1.32 -9.44
CA LYS A 29 -8.09 -0.21 -8.71
C LYS A 29 -9.09 0.29 -7.66
N GLY A 30 -8.58 1.00 -6.68
CA GLY A 30 -9.43 1.55 -5.64
C GLY A 30 -8.72 2.62 -4.82
N SER A 31 -9.47 3.25 -3.93
CA SER A 31 -8.90 4.28 -3.07
C SER A 31 -9.35 4.10 -1.63
N LEU A 32 -8.45 4.45 -0.71
CA LEU A 32 -8.72 4.50 0.72
C LEU A 32 -8.96 5.95 1.08
N SER A 33 -10.22 6.29 1.37
CA SER A 33 -10.61 7.66 1.73
C SER A 33 -10.23 7.98 3.17
N GLY A 34 -9.87 9.24 3.42
CA GLY A 34 -9.56 9.70 4.76
C GLY A 34 -8.14 9.41 5.20
N TYR A 35 -7.27 9.05 4.28
CA TYR A 35 -5.87 8.76 4.53
C TYR A 35 -5.02 9.40 3.45
N ARG A 36 -3.74 9.60 3.77
CA ARG A 36 -2.76 10.08 2.79
C ARG A 36 -1.56 9.15 2.77
N LEU A 37 -0.91 9.08 1.61
CA LEU A 37 0.31 8.31 1.42
C LEU A 37 1.50 9.06 2.02
N THR A 38 2.35 8.33 2.73
CA THR A 38 3.60 8.87 3.23
C THR A 38 4.65 7.77 3.23
N PHE A 39 5.90 8.14 3.55
CA PHE A 39 7.02 7.20 3.60
C PHE A 39 7.68 7.41 4.97
N ASN A 40 7.28 6.61 5.94
CA ASN A 40 7.61 6.85 7.33
C ASN A 40 8.27 5.66 8.02
N ARG A 41 8.95 4.82 7.25
CA ARG A 41 9.73 3.72 7.79
C ARG A 41 10.91 3.43 6.88
N TYR A 42 12.12 3.43 7.44
CA TYR A 42 13.31 3.04 6.69
C TYR A 42 13.33 1.53 6.52
N SER A 43 13.54 1.08 5.30
CA SER A 43 13.67 -0.34 4.98
C SER A 43 15.10 -0.64 4.56
N THR A 44 15.75 -1.57 5.27
CA THR A 44 17.10 -2.00 4.89
C THR A 44 17.09 -2.72 3.55
N GLY A 45 16.01 -3.45 3.26
CA GLY A 45 15.89 -4.17 2.00
C GLY A 45 15.78 -3.25 0.80
N TRP A 46 15.09 -2.11 0.95
CA TRP A 46 14.92 -1.13 -0.12
C TRP A 46 15.98 -0.03 -0.08
N GLY A 47 16.60 0.19 1.08
CA GLY A 47 17.60 1.26 1.25
C GLY A 47 17.00 2.65 1.38
N GLY A 48 15.74 2.75 1.74
CA GLY A 48 15.07 4.03 1.86
C GLY A 48 13.70 3.88 2.49
N GLY A 49 12.91 4.95 2.44
CA GLY A 49 11.58 4.96 3.03
C GLY A 49 10.60 4.10 2.26
N VAL A 50 9.73 3.41 2.99
CA VAL A 50 8.67 2.61 2.40
C VAL A 50 7.31 3.19 2.79
N ALA A 51 6.31 2.86 1.97
CA ALA A 51 5.00 3.48 2.04
C ALA A 51 4.20 3.08 3.27
N ASP A 52 3.43 4.03 3.75
CA ASP A 52 2.44 3.85 4.81
C ASP A 52 1.29 4.80 4.52
N VAL A 53 0.18 4.61 5.20
CA VAL A 53 -0.95 5.53 5.13
C VAL A 53 -1.25 6.05 6.52
N ILE A 54 -1.52 7.34 6.61
CA ILE A 54 -1.88 7.97 7.89
C ILE A 54 -3.16 8.76 7.70
N LYS A 55 -3.92 8.89 8.78
CA LYS A 55 -5.21 9.57 8.72
C LYS A 55 -5.05 11.01 8.28
N ASP A 56 -5.87 11.41 7.32
CA ASP A 56 -5.89 12.76 6.79
C ASP A 56 -7.22 13.00 6.10
N GLN A 57 -8.13 13.65 6.81
CA GLN A 57 -9.47 13.90 6.30
C GLN A 57 -9.39 14.71 5.00
N GLY A 58 -10.12 14.26 3.99
CA GLY A 58 -10.14 14.93 2.69
C GLY A 58 -9.11 14.41 1.70
N SER A 59 -8.24 13.50 2.15
CA SER A 59 -7.26 12.87 1.27
C SER A 59 -7.69 11.46 0.91
N GLU A 60 -6.99 10.87 -0.05
CA GLU A 60 -7.22 9.48 -0.44
C GLU A 60 -5.93 8.86 -0.97
N VAL A 61 -5.79 7.56 -0.75
CA VAL A 61 -4.63 6.80 -1.22
C VAL A 61 -5.11 5.82 -2.28
N TRP A 62 -4.50 5.87 -3.45
CA TRP A 62 -4.85 4.98 -4.55
C TRP A 62 -3.99 3.74 -4.57
N GLY A 63 -4.59 2.63 -4.96
CA GLY A 63 -3.92 1.35 -5.01
C GLY A 63 -4.72 0.32 -5.78
N LEU A 64 -4.38 -0.95 -5.56
CA LEU A 64 -4.99 -2.07 -6.27
C LEU A 64 -5.57 -3.06 -5.26
N VAL A 65 -6.75 -3.57 -5.57
CA VAL A 65 -7.43 -4.61 -4.78
C VAL A 65 -7.15 -5.96 -5.42
N PHE A 66 -6.66 -6.89 -4.61
CA PHE A 66 -6.42 -8.27 -5.02
C PHE A 66 -7.29 -9.22 -4.22
N GLU A 67 -7.61 -10.35 -4.83
CA GLU A 67 -8.21 -11.47 -4.13
C GLU A 67 -7.15 -12.56 -4.00
N LEU A 68 -7.02 -13.15 -2.83
CA LEU A 68 -6.04 -14.20 -2.60
C LEU A 68 -6.54 -15.18 -1.54
N SER A 69 -5.87 -16.32 -1.43
CA SER A 69 -6.23 -17.34 -0.46
C SER A 69 -5.79 -16.95 0.96
N ASP A 70 -6.43 -17.55 1.96
CA ASP A 70 -6.01 -17.37 3.35
C ASP A 70 -4.54 -17.77 3.55
N THR A 71 -4.12 -18.83 2.87
CA THR A 71 -2.72 -19.30 2.94
C THR A 71 -1.77 -18.22 2.43
N ASP A 72 -2.12 -17.60 1.30
CA ASP A 72 -1.28 -16.55 0.75
C ASP A 72 -1.30 -15.29 1.60
N LEU A 73 -2.40 -15.00 2.28
CA LEU A 73 -2.44 -13.89 3.22
C LEU A 73 -1.42 -14.10 4.35
N LYS A 74 -1.31 -15.33 4.86
CA LYS A 74 -0.33 -15.65 5.88
C LYS A 74 1.10 -15.52 5.36
N ARG A 75 1.33 -15.88 4.11
CA ARG A 75 2.63 -15.66 3.47
C ARG A 75 2.94 -14.18 3.40
N LEU A 76 1.95 -13.39 3.05
CA LEU A 76 2.09 -11.93 2.95
C LEU A 76 2.42 -11.34 4.32
N ASP A 77 1.79 -11.84 5.39
CA ASP A 77 2.14 -11.44 6.75
C ASP A 77 3.64 -11.58 7.00
N GLY A 78 4.23 -12.68 6.56
CA GLY A 78 5.66 -12.90 6.70
C GLY A 78 6.50 -11.88 5.95
N TYR A 79 6.13 -11.59 4.72
CA TYR A 79 6.85 -10.60 3.91
C TYR A 79 6.72 -9.18 4.50
N GLU A 80 5.58 -8.88 5.10
CA GLU A 80 5.35 -7.56 5.70
C GLU A 80 5.90 -7.45 7.12
N GLY A 81 6.32 -8.55 7.71
CA GLY A 81 6.77 -8.53 9.10
C GLY A 81 5.62 -8.33 10.07
N CYS A 82 4.51 -9.00 9.80
CA CYS A 82 3.30 -8.95 10.63
C CYS A 82 3.19 -10.29 11.36
N TYR A 83 3.40 -10.30 12.68
CA TYR A 83 3.51 -11.52 13.46
C TYR A 83 2.49 -11.57 14.59
N GLU A 84 2.13 -12.78 15.02
CA GLU A 84 1.19 -12.96 16.13
C GLU A 84 1.91 -13.07 17.47
N ASP A 85 3.13 -13.59 17.45
CA ASP A 85 3.85 -13.97 18.68
C ASP A 85 5.09 -13.13 18.97
N GLN A 86 5.29 -12.06 18.27
CA GLN A 86 6.43 -11.18 18.48
C GLN A 86 6.14 -9.79 17.91
N ALA A 87 7.04 -8.84 18.18
CA ALA A 87 6.88 -7.48 17.71
C ALA A 87 6.82 -7.45 16.17
N SER A 88 5.88 -6.70 15.63
CA SER A 88 5.64 -6.59 14.20
C SER A 88 6.13 -5.27 13.66
N LEU A 89 6.56 -5.27 12.39
CA LEU A 89 6.90 -4.06 11.64
C LEU A 89 5.63 -3.42 11.09
N TYR A 90 4.70 -4.25 10.63
CA TYR A 90 3.41 -3.85 10.10
C TYR A 90 2.30 -4.58 10.85
N GLU A 91 1.14 -3.95 10.89
CA GLU A 91 -0.08 -4.60 11.35
C GLU A 91 -1.08 -4.58 10.21
N ARG A 92 -1.99 -5.55 10.18
CA ARG A 92 -3.05 -5.52 9.17
C ARG A 92 -4.40 -5.35 9.83
N TRP A 93 -5.25 -4.61 9.14
CA TRP A 93 -6.61 -4.35 9.59
C TRP A 93 -7.53 -4.28 8.38
N LYS A 94 -8.82 -4.34 8.61
CA LYS A 94 -9.81 -4.34 7.52
C LYS A 94 -10.28 -2.94 7.25
N ALA A 95 -10.24 -2.56 5.98
CA ALA A 95 -10.63 -1.24 5.51
C ALA A 95 -11.79 -1.35 4.52
N VAL A 96 -12.41 -0.23 4.24
CA VAL A 96 -13.40 -0.08 3.18
C VAL A 96 -12.70 0.65 2.03
N ILE A 97 -12.75 0.06 0.84
CA ILE A 97 -12.08 0.61 -0.33
C ILE A 97 -13.13 1.04 -1.35
N ASP A 98 -12.99 2.26 -1.87
CA ASP A 98 -13.85 2.75 -2.94
C ASP A 98 -13.31 2.26 -4.28
N THR A 99 -14.16 1.66 -5.08
CA THR A 99 -13.77 1.17 -6.41
C THR A 99 -14.74 1.74 -7.45
N PRO A 100 -14.40 1.63 -8.75
CA PRO A 100 -15.34 2.08 -9.80
C PRO A 100 -16.71 1.42 -9.72
N ASP A 101 -16.78 0.22 -9.14
CA ASP A 101 -18.04 -0.53 -9.04
C ASP A 101 -18.73 -0.35 -7.68
N GLY A 102 -18.21 0.53 -6.83
CA GLY A 102 -18.79 0.79 -5.51
C GLY A 102 -17.81 0.45 -4.39
N GLN A 103 -18.29 0.50 -3.16
CA GLN A 103 -17.46 0.23 -2.00
C GLN A 103 -17.29 -1.27 -1.78
N VAL A 104 -16.09 -1.66 -1.40
CA VAL A 104 -15.76 -3.04 -1.03
C VAL A 104 -15.34 -3.03 0.43
N CYS A 105 -16.00 -3.83 1.25
CA CYS A 105 -15.72 -3.92 2.68
C CYS A 105 -14.76 -5.06 2.98
N ASP A 106 -14.22 -5.04 4.20
CA ASP A 106 -13.39 -6.13 4.73
C ASP A 106 -12.15 -6.40 3.87
N VAL A 107 -11.51 -5.35 3.41
CA VAL A 107 -10.29 -5.44 2.61
C VAL A 107 -9.09 -5.27 3.55
N TRP A 108 -8.21 -6.28 3.57
CA TRP A 108 -7.01 -6.21 4.42
C TRP A 108 -6.03 -5.18 3.89
N ILE A 109 -5.46 -4.42 4.81
CA ILE A 109 -4.42 -3.44 4.50
C ILE A 109 -3.34 -3.52 5.58
N TYR A 110 -2.09 -3.32 5.18
CA TYR A 110 -0.96 -3.29 6.12
C TYR A 110 -0.54 -1.85 6.37
N THR A 111 -0.28 -1.52 7.63
CA THR A 111 0.23 -0.20 7.99
C THR A 111 1.37 -0.35 8.98
N VAL A 112 2.26 0.63 8.98
CA VAL A 112 3.45 0.63 9.83
C VAL A 112 3.04 0.75 11.30
N VAL A 113 3.62 -0.07 12.17
CA VAL A 113 3.34 -0.04 13.60
C VAL A 113 4.06 1.13 14.25
N GLU A 114 5.39 1.19 14.14
CA GLU A 114 6.18 2.28 14.71
C GLU A 114 6.57 3.25 13.60
N LYS A 115 5.86 4.35 13.52
CA LYS A 115 6.03 5.31 12.43
C LYS A 115 7.19 6.24 12.74
N GLN A 116 8.09 6.38 11.79
CA GLN A 116 9.20 7.32 11.85
C GLN A 116 8.77 8.64 11.20
N LYS A 117 9.63 9.63 11.26
CA LYS A 117 9.45 10.82 10.44
C LYS A 117 9.67 10.44 8.99
N PHE A 118 9.30 11.34 8.08
CA PHE A 118 9.46 11.09 6.67
C PHE A 118 10.87 10.59 6.34
N VAL A 119 10.95 9.50 5.57
CA VAL A 119 12.19 8.96 5.04
C VAL A 119 12.07 8.93 3.53
N GLN A 120 13.04 9.54 2.83
CA GLN A 120 12.99 9.60 1.37
C GLN A 120 13.00 8.18 0.77
N PRO A 121 12.04 7.84 -0.08
CA PRO A 121 12.07 6.56 -0.79
C PRO A 121 13.16 6.57 -1.86
N THR A 122 13.65 5.38 -2.21
CA THR A 122 14.58 5.27 -3.33
C THR A 122 13.83 5.50 -4.64
N ALA A 123 14.57 5.86 -5.68
CA ALA A 123 13.99 6.03 -7.01
C ALA A 123 13.33 4.75 -7.49
N GLU A 124 13.96 3.60 -7.22
CA GLU A 124 13.41 2.30 -7.63
C GLU A 124 12.07 2.00 -6.95
N TYR A 125 12.00 2.22 -5.64
CA TYR A 125 10.78 1.96 -4.90
C TYR A 125 9.66 2.89 -5.37
N LEU A 126 9.96 4.17 -5.48
CA LEU A 126 8.99 5.17 -5.91
C LEU A 126 8.49 4.91 -7.33
N GLN A 127 9.38 4.42 -8.20
CA GLN A 127 9.01 4.13 -9.60
C GLN A 127 7.94 3.05 -9.69
N ILE A 128 7.96 2.08 -8.77
CA ILE A 128 6.92 1.04 -8.74
C ILE A 128 5.55 1.69 -8.56
N ILE A 129 5.44 2.64 -7.64
CA ILE A 129 4.18 3.31 -7.36
C ILE A 129 3.79 4.21 -8.55
N ARG A 130 4.75 4.93 -9.11
CA ARG A 130 4.51 5.80 -10.27
C ARG A 130 4.03 4.99 -11.49
N ASP A 131 4.66 3.86 -11.75
CA ASP A 131 4.28 3.00 -12.88
C ASP A 131 2.86 2.49 -12.72
N ALA A 132 2.50 2.08 -11.52
CA ALA A 132 1.13 1.63 -11.25
C ALA A 132 0.14 2.78 -11.41
N ALA A 133 0.48 3.96 -10.90
CA ALA A 133 -0.40 5.13 -11.00
C ALA A 133 -0.68 5.50 -12.44
N ALA A 134 0.34 5.42 -13.30
CA ALA A 134 0.17 5.70 -14.73
C ALA A 134 -0.61 4.59 -15.41
N ARG A 135 -0.23 3.34 -15.17
CA ARG A 135 -0.83 2.18 -15.83
C ARG A 135 -2.31 2.05 -15.52
N TRP A 136 -2.69 2.28 -14.26
CA TRP A 136 -4.06 2.10 -13.81
C TRP A 136 -4.84 3.42 -13.77
N ASN A 137 -4.22 4.47 -14.29
CA ASN A 137 -4.84 5.78 -14.44
C ASN A 137 -5.39 6.33 -13.12
N PHE A 138 -4.54 6.35 -12.11
CA PHE A 138 -4.88 7.01 -10.84
C PHE A 138 -5.05 8.51 -11.09
N PRO A 139 -5.81 9.23 -10.25
CA PRO A 139 -6.03 10.67 -10.49
C PRO A 139 -4.73 11.46 -10.64
N GLN A 140 -4.76 12.47 -11.50
CA GLN A 140 -3.60 13.31 -11.77
C GLN A 140 -3.03 13.97 -10.51
N THR A 141 -3.90 14.37 -9.59
CA THR A 141 -3.44 14.95 -8.32
C THR A 141 -2.58 13.98 -7.54
N PHE A 142 -2.98 12.70 -7.52
CA PHE A 142 -2.21 11.66 -6.85
C PHE A 142 -0.88 11.42 -7.58
N GLN A 143 -0.91 11.37 -8.91
CA GLN A 143 0.30 11.16 -9.70
C GLN A 143 1.30 12.31 -9.52
N ARG A 144 0.82 13.55 -9.47
CA ARG A 144 1.69 14.70 -9.26
C ARG A 144 2.37 14.66 -7.90
N ALA A 145 1.65 14.22 -6.88
CA ALA A 145 2.22 14.11 -5.55
C ALA A 145 3.38 13.13 -5.49
N LEU A 146 3.44 12.17 -6.42
CA LEU A 146 4.52 11.18 -6.46
C LEU A 146 5.77 11.69 -7.15
N GLU A 147 5.72 12.83 -7.84
CA GLU A 147 6.87 13.35 -8.59
C GLU A 147 7.97 13.84 -7.66
N LEU A 148 7.60 14.50 -6.56
CA LEU A 148 8.55 15.00 -5.58
C LEU A 148 8.07 14.67 -4.18
N PRO A 149 8.16 13.40 -3.78
CA PRO A 149 7.69 13.04 -2.46
C PRO A 149 8.54 13.69 -1.37
N SER A 150 7.86 14.13 -0.34
CA SER A 150 8.49 14.78 0.80
C SER A 150 7.57 14.60 2.00
N ALA A 151 7.98 15.15 3.15
CA ALA A 151 7.14 15.13 4.35
C ALA A 151 5.78 15.79 4.12
N ARG A 152 5.68 16.65 3.12
CA ARG A 152 4.46 17.40 2.83
C ARG A 152 3.64 16.77 1.72
N THR A 153 4.24 15.82 1.01
CA THR A 153 3.61 15.18 -0.13
C THR A 153 2.53 14.22 0.36
N GLY A 154 1.46 14.31 -0.29
CA GLY A 154 0.35 13.49 0.12
C GLY A 154 -0.23 13.99 1.37
N ALA A 155 0.30 14.97 1.85
CA ALA A 155 0.16 15.25 2.83
C ALA A 155 0.12 16.23 3.62
N GLU A 156 0.68 16.83 3.89
CA GLU A 156 0.75 17.53 4.77
C GLU A 156 1.31 18.46 4.77
N VAL A 157 1.22 19.05 5.39
CA VAL A 157 1.78 19.94 5.52
C VAL A 157 1.91 20.22 6.37
#